data_8c6cb62157b6967611ce2e692f25b821
#
_entry.id   8c6cb62157b6967611ce2e692f25b821
#
_cell.length_a   1.000
_cell.length_b   1.000
_cell.length_c   1.000
_cell.angle_alpha   90.00
_cell.angle_beta   90.00
_cell.angle_gamma   90.00
#
_symmetry.space_group_name_H-M   'P 1'
#
loop_
_entity.id
_entity.type
_entity.pdbx_description
1 polymer ?
#
loop_
_entity_poly.entity_id
_entity_poly.type
_entity_poly.pdbx_seq_one_letter_code
_entity_poly.pdbx_strand_id
1 'polypeptide(L)'
;MINMKTPPVFREFCKRLGPDLDLSLARPGVTIFTIALNGFPPEKITELVMFFDALLASPLTEDELVEFWWRMPSNIRFESGSDIVKFLTDMREVASKSPYTVPGQR
;
A
#
# COMPACT_ATOMS: atom_id res chain seq x y z
N MET A 1 -12.28 -0.38 -18.69
CA MET A 1 -12.48 -1.38 -17.61
C MET A 1 -11.17 -1.87 -17.06
N ILE A 2 -11.10 -1.98 -15.75
CA ILE A 2 -9.88 -2.39 -15.09
C ILE A 2 -9.81 -3.89 -15.00
N ASN A 3 -8.73 -4.45 -15.53
CA ASN A 3 -8.55 -5.90 -15.55
C ASN A 3 -7.42 -6.39 -14.70
N MET A 4 -6.88 -5.55 -13.85
CA MET A 4 -5.73 -5.93 -13.06
C MET A 4 -6.13 -6.86 -11.93
N LYS A 5 -5.47 -7.99 -11.85
CA LYS A 5 -5.69 -8.92 -10.76
C LYS A 5 -5.07 -8.38 -9.48
N THR A 6 -5.80 -8.50 -8.40
CA THR A 6 -5.33 -8.01 -7.11
C THR A 6 -4.87 -9.20 -6.26
N PRO A 7 -3.57 -9.30 -5.96
CA PRO A 7 -3.09 -10.41 -5.14
C PRO A 7 -3.57 -10.26 -3.70
N PRO A 8 -3.71 -11.37 -2.97
CA PRO A 8 -4.15 -11.30 -1.57
C PRO A 8 -3.27 -10.41 -0.70
N VAL A 9 -1.97 -10.34 -0.99
CA VAL A 9 -1.07 -9.52 -0.20
C VAL A 9 -1.43 -8.04 -0.32
N PHE A 10 -1.85 -7.59 -1.50
CA PHE A 10 -2.24 -6.20 -1.68
C PHE A 10 -3.56 -5.92 -0.96
N ARG A 11 -4.50 -6.86 -1.00
CA ARG A 11 -5.76 -6.68 -0.29
C ARG A 11 -5.53 -6.61 1.22
N GLU A 12 -4.63 -7.43 1.72
CA GLU A 12 -4.28 -7.38 3.14
C GLU A 12 -3.62 -6.05 3.49
N PHE A 13 -2.74 -5.56 2.62
CA PHE A 13 -2.12 -4.25 2.77
C PHE A 13 -3.20 -3.17 2.89
N CYS A 14 -4.18 -3.20 2.00
CA CYS A 14 -5.25 -2.20 2.02
C CYS A 14 -6.11 -2.29 3.27
N LYS A 15 -6.36 -3.51 3.76
CA LYS A 15 -7.16 -3.68 4.97
C LYS A 15 -6.51 -3.05 6.19
N ARG A 16 -5.19 -2.97 6.20
CA ARG A 16 -4.48 -2.35 7.30
C ARG A 16 -4.68 -0.84 7.35
N LEU A 17 -5.15 -0.27 6.24
CA LEU A 17 -5.49 1.15 6.17
C LEU A 17 -6.98 1.31 6.45
N GLY A 18 -7.42 0.73 7.55
CA GLY A 18 -8.82 0.61 7.89
C GLY A 18 -9.34 1.72 8.79
N PRO A 19 -10.50 1.50 9.41
CA PRO A 19 -11.16 2.58 10.16
C PRO A 19 -10.39 3.06 11.38
N ASP A 20 -9.47 2.25 11.92
CA ASP A 20 -8.70 2.66 13.09
C ASP A 20 -7.41 3.40 12.73
N LEU A 21 -7.24 3.73 11.46
CA LEU A 21 -5.98 4.32 11.00
C LEU A 21 -5.63 5.60 11.75
N ASP A 22 -6.60 6.49 11.92
CA ASP A 22 -6.35 7.76 12.60
C ASP A 22 -5.88 7.54 14.05
N LEU A 23 -6.49 6.59 14.73
CA LEU A 23 -6.11 6.29 16.11
C LEU A 23 -4.69 5.73 16.16
N SER A 24 -4.35 4.88 15.21
CA SER A 24 -3.00 4.31 15.16
C SER A 24 -1.96 5.37 14.87
N LEU A 25 -2.27 6.29 13.95
CA LEU A 25 -1.34 7.35 13.58
C LEU A 25 -1.12 8.36 14.71
N ALA A 26 -2.04 8.41 15.68
CA ALA A 26 -1.89 9.30 16.81
C ALA A 26 -0.79 8.86 17.78
N ARG A 27 -0.33 7.61 17.67
CA ARG A 27 0.70 7.10 18.56
C ARG A 27 2.07 7.66 18.17
N PRO A 28 2.92 8.00 19.15
CA PRO A 28 4.26 8.49 18.83
C PRO A 28 5.06 7.44 18.04
N GLY A 29 5.76 7.88 17.02
CA GLY A 29 6.64 6.99 16.24
C GLY A 29 5.94 6.10 15.26
N VAL A 30 4.62 6.16 15.18
CA VAL A 30 3.87 5.32 14.24
C VAL A 30 3.58 6.13 12.98
N THR A 31 3.91 5.55 11.83
CA THR A 31 3.63 6.16 10.53
C THR A 31 2.72 5.24 9.74
N ILE A 32 2.16 5.78 8.66
CA ILE A 32 1.32 4.97 7.79
C ILE A 32 2.12 3.80 7.20
N PHE A 33 3.42 4.00 6.95
CA PHE A 33 4.28 2.94 6.42
C PHE A 33 4.40 1.80 7.43
N THR A 34 4.59 2.13 8.70
CA THR A 34 4.67 1.13 9.75
C THR A 34 3.39 0.33 9.84
N ILE A 35 2.26 1.02 9.83
CA ILE A 35 0.96 0.36 9.94
C ILE A 35 0.75 -0.59 8.77
N ALA A 36 1.05 -0.14 7.57
CA ALA A 36 0.76 -0.91 6.38
C ALA A 36 1.69 -2.09 6.17
N LEU A 37 2.94 -1.97 6.60
CA LEU A 37 3.97 -2.95 6.24
C LEU A 37 4.43 -3.84 7.38
N ASN A 38 4.21 -3.40 8.62
CA ASN A 38 4.73 -4.14 9.77
C ASN A 38 4.10 -5.53 9.86
N GLY A 39 4.94 -6.52 10.09
CA GLY A 39 4.44 -7.88 10.29
C GLY A 39 4.36 -8.72 9.02
N PHE A 40 4.51 -8.13 7.84
CA PHE A 40 4.57 -8.94 6.64
C PHE A 40 5.92 -9.64 6.58
N PRO A 41 5.94 -10.96 6.28
CA PRO A 41 7.22 -11.64 6.08
C PRO A 41 7.92 -11.14 4.82
N PRO A 42 9.23 -11.33 4.70
CA PRO A 42 9.99 -10.80 3.57
C PRO A 42 9.45 -11.19 2.20
N GLU A 43 9.00 -12.43 2.04
CA GLU A 43 8.48 -12.86 0.75
C GLU A 43 7.19 -12.14 0.40
N LYS A 44 6.39 -11.78 1.41
CA LYS A 44 5.16 -11.03 1.15
C LYS A 44 5.46 -9.58 0.82
N ILE A 45 6.46 -9.00 1.45
CA ILE A 45 6.91 -7.65 1.11
C ILE A 45 7.39 -7.62 -0.35
N THR A 46 8.13 -8.66 -0.76
CA THR A 46 8.58 -8.75 -2.15
C THR A 46 7.41 -8.80 -3.11
N GLU A 47 6.40 -9.62 -2.81
CA GLU A 47 5.21 -9.70 -3.65
C GLU A 47 4.51 -8.36 -3.74
N LEU A 48 4.45 -7.66 -2.60
CA LEU A 48 3.78 -6.36 -2.55
C LEU A 48 4.51 -5.33 -3.40
N VAL A 49 5.84 -5.29 -3.30
CA VAL A 49 6.66 -4.38 -4.11
C VAL A 49 6.47 -4.67 -5.59
N MET A 50 6.45 -5.95 -5.96
CA MET A 50 6.24 -6.33 -7.36
C MET A 50 4.89 -5.87 -7.86
N PHE A 51 3.87 -5.95 -7.01
CA PHE A 51 2.54 -5.49 -7.41
C PHE A 51 2.51 -3.97 -7.53
N PHE A 52 3.16 -3.25 -6.62
CA PHE A 52 3.27 -1.79 -6.73
C PHE A 52 3.93 -1.42 -8.04
N ASP A 53 5.02 -2.10 -8.40
CA ASP A 53 5.71 -1.82 -9.65
C ASP A 53 4.81 -2.07 -10.85
N ALA A 54 4.06 -3.16 -10.83
CA ALA A 54 3.16 -3.49 -11.93
C ALA A 54 2.05 -2.45 -12.04
N LEU A 55 1.51 -2.02 -10.91
CA LEU A 55 0.44 -1.04 -10.91
C LEU A 55 0.92 0.32 -11.40
N LEU A 56 2.11 0.74 -10.94
CA LEU A 56 2.67 2.01 -11.34
C LEU A 56 3.07 2.04 -12.81
N ALA A 57 3.42 0.88 -13.37
CA ALA A 57 3.78 0.77 -14.78
C ALA A 57 2.58 0.49 -15.67
N SER A 58 1.41 0.31 -15.09
CA SER A 58 0.23 -0.04 -15.86
C SER A 58 -0.24 1.12 -16.72
N PRO A 59 -0.99 0.85 -17.81
CA PRO A 59 -1.51 1.91 -18.69
C PRO A 59 -2.79 2.54 -18.15
N LEU A 60 -3.10 2.37 -16.88
CA LEU A 60 -4.32 2.95 -16.32
C LEU A 60 -4.23 4.46 -16.29
N THR A 61 -5.34 5.11 -16.64
CA THR A 61 -5.43 6.56 -16.49
C THR A 61 -5.58 6.89 -15.02
N GLU A 62 -5.45 8.19 -14.69
CA GLU A 62 -5.64 8.62 -13.31
C GLU A 62 -7.03 8.28 -12.81
N ASP A 63 -8.05 8.47 -13.64
CA ASP A 63 -9.42 8.13 -13.25
C ASP A 63 -9.57 6.65 -12.98
N GLU A 64 -8.93 5.82 -13.79
CA GLU A 64 -8.98 4.38 -13.60
C GLU A 64 -8.27 3.94 -12.33
N LEU A 65 -7.17 4.63 -11.98
CA LEU A 65 -6.48 4.36 -10.72
C LEU A 65 -7.36 4.69 -9.53
N VAL A 66 -8.05 5.82 -9.59
CA VAL A 66 -8.97 6.20 -8.51
C VAL A 66 -10.07 5.16 -8.36
N GLU A 67 -10.64 4.74 -9.49
CA GLU A 67 -11.69 3.72 -9.46
C GLU A 67 -11.16 2.40 -8.90
N PHE A 68 -9.97 2.02 -9.31
CA PHE A 68 -9.33 0.80 -8.82
C PHE A 68 -9.16 0.86 -7.30
N TRP A 69 -8.65 1.97 -6.80
CA TRP A 69 -8.42 2.14 -5.37
C TRP A 69 -9.71 2.09 -4.58
N TRP A 70 -10.76 2.71 -5.09
CA TRP A 70 -12.05 2.74 -4.39
C TRP A 70 -12.65 1.35 -4.21
N ARG A 71 -12.24 0.38 -4.99
CA ARG A 71 -12.70 -1.00 -4.85
C ARG A 71 -11.92 -1.77 -3.78
N MET A 72 -10.85 -1.19 -3.29
CA MET A 72 -10.03 -1.85 -2.29
C MET A 72 -10.60 -1.64 -0.89
N PRO A 73 -10.35 -2.60 0.03
CA PRO A 73 -10.86 -2.49 1.41
C PRO A 73 -10.00 -1.55 2.26
N SER A 74 -9.84 -0.33 1.79
CA SER A 74 -9.04 0.69 2.47
C SER A 74 -9.95 1.82 2.90
N ASN A 75 -9.61 2.46 4.01
CA ASN A 75 -10.37 3.59 4.50
C ASN A 75 -9.83 4.93 3.99
N ILE A 76 -8.70 4.88 3.29
CA ILE A 76 -8.14 6.08 2.70
C ILE A 76 -8.82 6.35 1.37
N ARG A 77 -9.16 7.60 1.13
CA ARG A 77 -9.75 8.01 -0.13
C ARG A 77 -8.82 8.98 -0.83
N PHE A 78 -8.53 8.71 -2.08
CA PHE A 78 -7.75 9.60 -2.92
C PHE A 78 -8.67 10.23 -3.95
N GLU A 79 -8.51 11.53 -4.15
CA GLU A 79 -9.33 12.24 -5.11
C GLU A 79 -8.70 12.33 -6.49
N SER A 80 -7.42 12.04 -6.59
CA SER A 80 -6.75 12.05 -7.89
C SER A 80 -5.83 10.87 -8.03
N GLY A 81 -5.61 10.44 -9.27
CA GLY A 81 -4.69 9.36 -9.55
C GLY A 81 -3.25 9.73 -9.25
N SER A 82 -2.90 11.01 -9.37
CA SER A 82 -1.53 11.43 -9.06
C SER A 82 -1.23 11.28 -7.57
N ASP A 83 -2.22 11.47 -6.71
CA ASP A 83 -2.03 11.23 -5.28
C ASP A 83 -1.81 9.75 -5.00
N ILE A 84 -2.53 8.88 -5.71
CA ILE A 84 -2.34 7.44 -5.58
C ILE A 84 -0.94 7.06 -6.03
N VAL A 85 -0.49 7.60 -7.16
CA VAL A 85 0.85 7.32 -7.68
C VAL A 85 1.90 7.72 -6.66
N LYS A 86 1.77 8.91 -6.08
CA LYS A 86 2.73 9.35 -5.08
C LYS A 86 2.72 8.46 -3.85
N PHE A 87 1.54 8.10 -3.37
CA PHE A 87 1.41 7.23 -2.20
C PHE A 87 2.05 5.87 -2.46
N LEU A 88 1.75 5.26 -3.60
CA LEU A 88 2.30 3.96 -3.93
C LEU A 88 3.80 4.01 -4.17
N THR A 89 4.28 5.10 -4.77
CA THR A 89 5.71 5.27 -5.00
C THR A 89 6.45 5.36 -3.67
N ASP A 90 5.94 6.16 -2.75
CA ASP A 90 6.56 6.30 -1.43
C ASP A 90 6.50 4.98 -0.66
N MET A 91 5.35 4.30 -0.73
CA MET A 91 5.18 3.04 -0.03
C MET A 91 6.11 1.96 -0.58
N ARG A 92 6.25 1.92 -1.91
CA ARG A 92 7.15 0.98 -2.55
C ARG A 92 8.59 1.23 -2.13
N GLU A 93 8.97 2.48 -2.08
CA GLU A 93 10.32 2.85 -1.67
C GLU A 93 10.60 2.37 -0.25
N VAL A 94 9.67 2.62 0.67
CA VAL A 94 9.85 2.20 2.05
C VAL A 94 9.84 0.68 2.15
N ALA A 95 8.94 0.02 1.42
CA ALA A 95 8.83 -1.43 1.47
C ALA A 95 10.09 -2.12 0.95
N SER A 96 10.78 -1.50 0.02
CA SER A 96 11.98 -2.11 -0.55
C SER A 96 13.19 -2.01 0.38
N LYS A 97 13.04 -1.32 1.50
CA LYS A 97 14.14 -1.17 2.46
C LYS A 97 14.06 -2.25 3.52
N SER A 98 15.23 -2.75 3.90
CA SER A 98 15.30 -3.89 4.77
C SER A 98 14.63 -3.77 6.13
N PRO A 99 14.48 -2.60 6.76
CA PRO A 99 13.84 -2.58 8.09
C PRO A 99 12.46 -3.17 8.13
N TYR A 100 11.75 -3.20 6.99
CA TYR A 100 10.41 -3.74 6.98
C TYR A 100 10.39 -5.22 6.62
N THR A 101 11.52 -5.75 6.16
CA THR A 101 11.61 -7.17 5.90
C THR A 101 12.17 -7.93 7.10
N VAL A 102 12.69 -7.20 8.09
CA VAL A 102 13.22 -7.80 9.30
C VAL A 102 12.69 -7.08 10.52
N PRO A 103 11.38 -6.95 10.66
CA PRO A 103 10.80 -6.24 11.78
C PRO A 103 11.09 -6.96 13.08
N GLY A 104 11.29 -6.19 14.11
CA GLY A 104 11.50 -6.80 15.41
C GLY A 104 12.85 -7.37 15.64
N GLN A 105 13.72 -7.19 14.69
CA GLN A 105 15.05 -7.67 14.85
C GLN A 105 15.79 -6.92 15.87
N ARG A 106 15.40 -5.76 16.11
CA ARG A 106 16.09 -4.87 17.01
C ARG A 106 15.64 -5.01 18.38
#